data_848c547a608ba9385d46d129b964d050
#
_entry.id   848c547a608ba9385d46d129b964d050
#
_cell.length_a   1.000
_cell.length_b   1.000
_cell.length_c   1.000
_cell.angle_alpha   90.00
_cell.angle_beta   90.00
_cell.angle_gamma   90.00
#
_symmetry.space_group_name_H-M   'P 1'
#
loop_
_entity.id
_entity.type
_entity.pdbx_description
1 polymer ?
#
loop_
_entity_poly.entity_id
_entity_poly.type
_entity_poly.pdbx_seq_one_letter_code
_entity_poly.pdbx_strand_id
1 'polypeptide(L)'
;MEQKSTHKPRILLLYGSTRERSFSRLLTEEAARLLEHFGAETRIFNPSGLPLPDDVSDDHPMVKELRDLVLWSEGMVWCSPERHGAMTGVFKSQIDWIPLSMGAVRPTQGKTLAVMQVCGGSQSFNAVNQMRVLGRWMRMFTIPNQSSVPKAYLEFDEAGRMKPSPFYDRVVDVMEELVKFTLLLRDRADYLVDRYSERKESAEELSKRVNQRSI
;
A
#
# COMPACT_ATOMS: atom_id res chain seq x y z
N MET A 1 -7.28 1.61 -29.25
CA MET A 1 -8.19 1.53 -28.07
C MET A 1 -7.45 0.75 -27.02
N GLU A 2 -7.12 1.38 -25.89
CA GLU A 2 -6.49 0.65 -24.77
C GLU A 2 -7.52 -0.33 -24.20
N GLN A 3 -7.09 -1.57 -24.04
CA GLN A 3 -7.94 -2.63 -23.53
C GLN A 3 -8.12 -2.43 -22.03
N LYS A 4 -9.33 -2.08 -21.58
CA LYS A 4 -9.63 -1.95 -20.15
C LYS A 4 -9.55 -3.32 -19.47
N SER A 5 -8.91 -3.36 -18.32
CA SER A 5 -8.85 -4.58 -17.49
C SER A 5 -10.27 -5.02 -17.10
N THR A 6 -10.58 -6.29 -17.34
CA THR A 6 -11.92 -6.87 -17.06
C THR A 6 -12.01 -7.54 -15.69
N HIS A 7 -10.87 -7.81 -15.05
CA HIS A 7 -10.83 -8.41 -13.72
C HIS A 7 -11.09 -7.37 -12.61
N LYS A 8 -11.45 -7.85 -11.41
CA LYS A 8 -11.58 -7.03 -10.21
C LYS A 8 -10.25 -6.36 -9.88
N PRO A 9 -10.22 -5.11 -9.34
CA PRO A 9 -8.98 -4.51 -8.89
C PRO A 9 -8.35 -5.36 -7.77
N ARG A 10 -7.05 -5.59 -7.86
CA ARG A 10 -6.30 -6.49 -6.97
C ARG A 10 -5.57 -5.69 -5.92
N ILE A 11 -5.93 -5.88 -4.66
CA ILE A 11 -5.39 -5.10 -3.55
C ILE A 11 -4.67 -6.02 -2.55
N LEU A 12 -3.38 -5.75 -2.32
CA LEU A 12 -2.59 -6.38 -1.28
C LEU A 12 -2.64 -5.56 0.01
N LEU A 13 -2.89 -6.22 1.13
CA LEU A 13 -2.89 -5.56 2.44
C LEU A 13 -1.73 -6.07 3.29
N LEU A 14 -0.98 -5.13 3.87
CA LEU A 14 0.12 -5.39 4.80
C LEU A 14 -0.18 -4.79 6.16
N TYR A 15 0.16 -5.52 7.25
CA TYR A 15 0.00 -5.02 8.61
C TYR A 15 1.26 -5.22 9.45
N GLY A 16 1.48 -4.32 10.42
CA GLY A 16 2.75 -4.19 11.13
C GLY A 16 2.79 -4.81 12.53
N SER A 17 2.25 -6.03 12.74
CA SER A 17 2.27 -6.68 14.05
C SER A 17 2.22 -8.19 13.93
N THR A 18 2.94 -8.88 14.82
CA THR A 18 2.90 -10.34 14.96
C THR A 18 2.15 -10.80 16.23
N ARG A 19 1.48 -9.87 16.94
CA ARG A 19 0.69 -10.23 18.12
C ARG A 19 -0.56 -11.00 17.70
N GLU A 20 -0.98 -11.99 18.47
CA GLU A 20 -2.17 -12.78 18.23
C GLU A 20 -3.42 -11.89 18.08
N ARG A 21 -3.71 -11.04 19.08
CA ARG A 21 -4.74 -10.00 18.97
C ARG A 21 -4.08 -8.66 18.64
N SER A 22 -3.98 -8.36 17.37
CA SER A 22 -3.38 -7.12 16.86
C SER A 22 -4.43 -6.19 16.25
N PHE A 23 -4.57 -4.98 16.78
CA PHE A 23 -5.52 -4.00 16.23
C PHE A 23 -5.15 -3.55 14.81
N SER A 24 -3.89 -3.54 14.43
CA SER A 24 -3.52 -3.27 13.05
C SER A 24 -3.94 -4.41 12.11
N ARG A 25 -3.88 -5.66 12.56
CA ARG A 25 -4.42 -6.80 11.83
C ARG A 25 -5.95 -6.70 11.71
N LEU A 26 -6.66 -6.46 12.82
CA LEU A 26 -8.12 -6.32 12.80
C LEU A 26 -8.58 -5.18 11.88
N LEU A 27 -7.88 -4.03 11.90
CA LEU A 27 -8.16 -2.92 10.98
C LEU A 27 -7.91 -3.32 9.52
N THR A 28 -6.86 -4.09 9.27
CA THR A 28 -6.55 -4.60 7.92
C THR A 28 -7.61 -5.60 7.43
N GLU A 29 -8.09 -6.48 8.30
CA GLU A 29 -9.18 -7.42 7.99
C GLU A 29 -10.51 -6.69 7.74
N GLU A 30 -10.81 -5.61 8.48
CA GLU A 30 -11.98 -4.77 8.21
C GLU A 30 -11.84 -4.05 6.87
N ALA A 31 -10.66 -3.49 6.57
CA ALA A 31 -10.37 -2.88 5.28
C ALA A 31 -10.54 -3.87 4.10
N ALA A 32 -10.10 -5.11 4.27
CA ALA A 32 -10.29 -6.14 3.24
C ALA A 32 -11.78 -6.41 2.97
N ARG A 33 -12.59 -6.55 4.03
CA ARG A 33 -14.06 -6.72 3.90
C ARG A 33 -14.72 -5.56 3.15
N LEU A 34 -14.30 -4.32 3.44
CA LEU A 34 -14.80 -3.13 2.75
C LEU A 34 -14.38 -3.11 1.27
N LEU A 35 -13.11 -3.42 0.99
CA LEU A 35 -12.61 -3.50 -0.38
C LEU A 35 -13.35 -4.56 -1.22
N GLU A 36 -13.63 -5.73 -0.63
CA GLU A 36 -14.42 -6.79 -1.27
C GLU A 36 -15.87 -6.34 -1.52
N HIS A 37 -16.47 -5.62 -0.58
CA HIS A 37 -17.79 -4.98 -0.75
C HIS A 37 -17.79 -3.99 -1.92
N PHE A 38 -16.72 -3.23 -2.09
CA PHE A 38 -16.52 -2.31 -3.22
C PHE A 38 -16.04 -3.00 -4.51
N GLY A 39 -16.02 -4.34 -4.54
CA GLY A 39 -15.76 -5.12 -5.75
C GLY A 39 -14.29 -5.41 -6.03
N ALA A 40 -13.38 -5.21 -5.09
CA ALA A 40 -11.98 -5.60 -5.23
C ALA A 40 -11.75 -7.10 -4.92
N GLU A 41 -10.65 -7.64 -5.39
CA GLU A 41 -10.05 -8.90 -4.94
C GLU A 41 -8.92 -8.57 -3.96
N THR A 42 -8.95 -9.16 -2.77
CA THR A 42 -8.00 -8.83 -1.69
C THR A 42 -7.12 -10.01 -1.31
N ARG A 43 -5.88 -9.72 -0.91
CA ARG A 43 -4.99 -10.66 -0.23
C ARG A 43 -4.29 -9.96 0.92
N ILE A 44 -4.23 -10.63 2.07
CA ILE A 44 -3.54 -10.14 3.27
C ILE A 44 -2.28 -10.97 3.46
N PHE A 45 -1.11 -10.32 3.54
CA PHE A 45 0.13 -11.00 3.88
C PHE A 45 0.28 -11.09 5.40
N ASN A 46 0.57 -12.28 5.92
CA ASN A 46 0.87 -12.48 7.33
C ASN A 46 2.37 -12.32 7.60
N PRO A 47 2.81 -11.31 8.37
CA PRO A 47 4.23 -11.09 8.62
C PRO A 47 4.86 -12.05 9.65
N SER A 48 4.07 -12.92 10.28
CA SER A 48 4.59 -13.85 11.31
C SER A 48 5.55 -14.85 10.69
N GLY A 49 6.80 -14.84 11.16
CA GLY A 49 7.85 -15.71 10.64
C GLY A 49 8.61 -15.13 9.44
N LEU A 50 8.28 -13.92 8.97
CA LEU A 50 9.11 -13.23 7.98
C LEU A 50 10.46 -12.88 8.62
N PRO A 51 11.59 -13.35 8.09
CA PRO A 51 12.91 -13.02 8.63
C PRO A 51 13.24 -11.54 8.43
N LEU A 52 14.21 -11.04 9.18
CA LEU A 52 14.73 -9.70 8.93
C LEU A 52 15.54 -9.71 7.61
N PRO A 53 15.54 -8.59 6.87
CA PRO A 53 16.47 -8.40 5.76
C PRO A 53 17.91 -8.64 6.23
N ASP A 54 18.72 -9.21 5.35
CA ASP A 54 20.12 -9.59 5.57
C ASP A 54 20.36 -10.86 6.42
N ASP A 55 19.36 -11.38 7.15
CA ASP A 55 19.49 -12.62 7.92
C ASP A 55 19.42 -13.88 7.05
N VAL A 56 18.75 -13.80 5.92
CA VAL A 56 18.53 -14.92 4.99
C VAL A 56 18.61 -14.46 3.54
N SER A 57 18.74 -15.44 2.64
CA SER A 57 18.72 -15.15 1.19
C SER A 57 17.32 -14.78 0.69
N ASP A 58 17.26 -14.14 -0.46
CA ASP A 58 16.04 -13.80 -1.20
C ASP A 58 15.17 -15.01 -1.57
N ASP A 59 15.73 -16.22 -1.44
CA ASP A 59 15.04 -17.49 -1.74
C ASP A 59 14.13 -17.99 -0.62
N HIS A 60 14.12 -17.31 0.53
CA HIS A 60 13.25 -17.69 1.64
C HIS A 60 11.76 -17.71 1.21
N PRO A 61 11.00 -18.77 1.52
CA PRO A 61 9.62 -18.94 1.02
C PRO A 61 8.71 -17.76 1.29
N MET A 62 8.76 -17.18 2.49
CA MET A 62 7.92 -16.02 2.84
C MET A 62 8.33 -14.74 2.09
N VAL A 63 9.62 -14.60 1.76
CA VAL A 63 10.10 -13.46 0.95
C VAL A 63 9.57 -13.59 -0.48
N LYS A 64 9.61 -14.79 -1.05
CA LYS A 64 9.01 -15.08 -2.36
C LYS A 64 7.50 -14.82 -2.36
N GLU A 65 6.78 -15.35 -1.36
CA GLU A 65 5.34 -15.11 -1.21
C GLU A 65 5.01 -13.61 -1.18
N LEU A 66 5.72 -12.84 -0.34
CA LEU A 66 5.51 -11.39 -0.26
C LEU A 66 5.73 -10.71 -1.61
N ARG A 67 6.83 -11.03 -2.30
CA ARG A 67 7.16 -10.46 -3.62
C ARG A 67 6.14 -10.84 -4.69
N ASP A 68 5.69 -12.09 -4.71
CA ASP A 68 4.65 -12.57 -5.65
C ASP A 68 3.33 -11.85 -5.41
N LEU A 69 2.93 -11.64 -4.14
CA LEU A 69 1.75 -10.86 -3.78
C LEU A 69 1.87 -9.39 -4.20
N VAL A 70 3.05 -8.80 -4.03
CA VAL A 70 3.30 -7.43 -4.51
C VAL A 70 3.18 -7.36 -6.03
N LEU A 71 3.75 -8.30 -6.77
CA LEU A 71 3.64 -8.32 -8.24
C LEU A 71 2.20 -8.52 -8.70
N TRP A 72 1.44 -9.38 -8.01
CA TRP A 72 0.02 -9.65 -8.31
C TRP A 72 -0.87 -8.40 -8.11
N SER A 73 -0.56 -7.53 -7.15
CA SER A 73 -1.41 -6.40 -6.77
C SER A 73 -1.36 -5.24 -7.77
N GLU A 74 -2.44 -4.47 -7.84
CA GLU A 74 -2.56 -3.20 -8.57
C GLU A 74 -2.59 -2.01 -7.60
N GLY A 75 -2.97 -2.26 -6.36
CA GLY A 75 -2.95 -1.32 -5.25
C GLY A 75 -2.60 -2.00 -3.93
N MET A 76 -2.27 -1.22 -2.92
CA MET A 76 -1.90 -1.73 -1.61
C MET A 76 -2.56 -0.93 -0.48
N VAL A 77 -2.80 -1.60 0.64
CA VAL A 77 -3.11 -0.97 1.92
C VAL A 77 -1.97 -1.24 2.88
N TRP A 78 -1.41 -0.20 3.46
CA TRP A 78 -0.39 -0.30 4.48
C TRP A 78 -0.96 0.12 5.82
N CYS A 79 -0.95 -0.79 6.81
CA CYS A 79 -1.46 -0.55 8.15
C CYS A 79 -0.38 -0.84 9.20
N SER A 80 0.03 0.15 9.96
CA SER A 80 1.00 -0.04 11.03
C SER A 80 0.45 0.42 12.38
N PRO A 81 0.72 -0.31 13.46
CA PRO A 81 0.63 0.31 14.78
C PRO A 81 1.64 1.46 14.86
N GLU A 82 1.26 2.54 15.52
CA GLU A 82 2.24 3.56 15.91
C GLU A 82 2.95 3.11 17.17
N ARG A 83 4.27 3.08 17.14
CA ARG A 83 5.13 2.76 18.28
C ARG A 83 6.23 3.81 18.37
N HIS A 84 6.26 4.57 19.48
CA HIS A 84 7.24 5.65 19.69
C HIS A 84 7.26 6.68 18.54
N GLY A 85 6.07 7.07 18.05
CA GLY A 85 5.93 8.05 16.98
C GLY A 85 6.33 7.56 15.59
N ALA A 86 6.43 6.24 15.37
CA ALA A 86 6.86 5.66 14.10
C ALA A 86 6.06 4.42 13.70
N MET A 87 6.17 4.02 12.43
CA MET A 87 5.77 2.68 12.00
C MET A 87 6.60 1.61 12.72
N THR A 88 6.06 0.41 12.88
CA THR A 88 6.78 -0.68 13.55
C THR A 88 7.88 -1.28 12.67
N GLY A 89 8.90 -1.86 13.31
CA GLY A 89 9.93 -2.63 12.63
C GLY A 89 9.35 -3.81 11.83
N VAL A 90 8.31 -4.48 12.36
CA VAL A 90 7.59 -5.54 11.66
C VAL A 90 6.99 -5.04 10.33
N PHE A 91 6.44 -3.82 10.30
CA PHE A 91 5.95 -3.24 9.06
C PHE A 91 7.10 -2.89 8.12
N LYS A 92 8.11 -2.18 8.65
CA LYS A 92 9.26 -1.73 7.86
C LYS A 92 10.03 -2.90 7.23
N SER A 93 10.21 -4.01 7.97
CA SER A 93 10.85 -5.21 7.47
C SER A 93 10.16 -5.80 6.23
N GLN A 94 8.81 -5.79 6.18
CA GLN A 94 8.09 -6.22 4.98
C GLN A 94 8.45 -5.36 3.76
N ILE A 95 8.53 -4.03 3.96
CA ILE A 95 8.87 -3.12 2.86
C ILE A 95 10.33 -3.28 2.43
N ASP A 96 11.24 -3.54 3.37
CA ASP A 96 12.66 -3.74 3.07
C ASP A 96 12.93 -5.02 2.25
N TRP A 97 12.04 -6.00 2.31
CA TRP A 97 12.08 -7.17 1.44
C TRP A 97 11.56 -6.92 0.01
N ILE A 98 10.92 -5.78 -0.24
CA ILE A 98 10.40 -5.42 -1.56
C ILE A 98 11.46 -4.58 -2.29
N PRO A 99 12.17 -5.13 -3.28
CA PRO A 99 13.23 -4.38 -3.98
C PRO A 99 12.63 -3.28 -4.85
N LEU A 100 13.39 -2.21 -5.08
CA LEU A 100 12.99 -1.15 -6.02
C LEU A 100 12.96 -1.64 -7.46
N SER A 101 13.73 -2.69 -7.78
CA SER A 101 13.71 -3.34 -9.09
C SER A 101 14.01 -4.83 -8.97
N MET A 102 13.33 -5.62 -9.79
CA MET A 102 13.56 -7.05 -10.02
C MET A 102 13.86 -7.21 -11.51
N GLY A 103 15.13 -7.08 -11.89
CA GLY A 103 15.50 -6.98 -13.28
C GLY A 103 14.89 -5.73 -13.92
N ALA A 104 14.09 -5.89 -14.97
CA ALA A 104 13.38 -4.79 -15.63
C ALA A 104 12.08 -4.36 -14.91
N VAL A 105 11.60 -5.14 -13.94
CA VAL A 105 10.33 -4.88 -13.25
C VAL A 105 10.57 -4.08 -11.97
N ARG A 106 9.73 -3.08 -11.73
CA ARG A 106 9.66 -2.31 -10.48
C ARG A 106 8.38 -2.69 -9.74
N PRO A 107 8.45 -3.52 -8.69
CA PRO A 107 7.29 -4.18 -8.12
C PRO A 107 6.18 -3.27 -7.63
N THR A 108 6.51 -2.09 -7.11
CA THR A 108 5.56 -1.14 -6.52
C THR A 108 5.27 0.08 -7.37
N GLN A 109 6.10 0.35 -8.39
CA GLN A 109 5.98 1.57 -9.20
C GLN A 109 4.63 1.62 -9.94
N GLY A 110 3.95 2.75 -9.82
CA GLY A 110 2.67 2.98 -10.52
C GLY A 110 1.44 2.39 -9.83
N LYS A 111 1.61 1.69 -8.71
CA LYS A 111 0.48 1.15 -7.93
C LYS A 111 -0.10 2.19 -6.99
N THR A 112 -1.38 2.07 -6.68
CA THR A 112 -2.06 2.91 -5.70
C THR A 112 -1.75 2.47 -4.28
N LEU A 113 -1.79 3.41 -3.33
CA LEU A 113 -1.50 3.14 -1.92
C LEU A 113 -2.47 3.88 -1.01
N ALA A 114 -3.12 3.16 -0.09
CA ALA A 114 -3.77 3.71 1.09
C ALA A 114 -2.92 3.44 2.34
N VAL A 115 -2.87 4.40 3.26
CA VAL A 115 -2.13 4.27 4.52
C VAL A 115 -3.05 4.43 5.72
N MET A 116 -2.88 3.54 6.70
CA MET A 116 -3.66 3.52 7.94
C MET A 116 -2.75 3.25 9.14
N GLN A 117 -3.13 3.76 10.31
CA GLN A 117 -2.46 3.43 11.56
C GLN A 117 -3.45 3.18 12.69
N VAL A 118 -3.00 2.46 13.71
CA VAL A 118 -3.65 2.32 15.00
C VAL A 118 -2.70 2.78 16.10
N CYS A 119 -3.23 3.39 17.14
CA CYS A 119 -2.47 3.71 18.35
C CYS A 119 -3.28 3.44 19.62
N GLY A 120 -2.58 3.27 20.74
CA GLY A 120 -3.21 3.03 22.06
C GLY A 120 -3.54 4.33 22.80
N GLY A 121 -2.95 5.45 22.40
CA GLY A 121 -3.12 6.76 23.02
C GLY A 121 -4.09 7.67 22.27
N SER A 122 -3.87 8.98 22.42
CA SER A 122 -4.57 10.00 21.66
C SER A 122 -4.26 9.89 20.17
N GLN A 123 -5.07 10.53 19.34
CA GLN A 123 -4.87 10.51 17.90
C GLN A 123 -3.50 11.11 17.53
N SER A 124 -2.81 10.39 16.66
CA SER A 124 -1.55 10.77 16.04
C SER A 124 -1.59 10.45 14.55
N PHE A 125 -0.72 11.06 13.77
CA PHE A 125 -0.56 10.81 12.33
C PHE A 125 0.89 10.49 11.94
N ASN A 126 1.76 10.22 12.91
CA ASN A 126 3.18 10.07 12.64
C ASN A 126 3.48 8.86 11.76
N ALA A 127 2.88 7.68 12.05
CA ALA A 127 3.13 6.48 11.26
C ALA A 127 2.55 6.61 9.83
N VAL A 128 1.34 7.16 9.64
CA VAL A 128 0.79 7.38 8.29
C VAL A 128 1.62 8.40 7.51
N ASN A 129 2.12 9.45 8.14
CA ASN A 129 2.99 10.42 7.47
C ASN A 129 4.31 9.77 7.01
N GLN A 130 4.91 8.94 7.85
CA GLN A 130 6.11 8.18 7.47
C GLN A 130 5.82 7.17 6.33
N MET A 131 4.69 6.48 6.39
CA MET A 131 4.28 5.57 5.32
C MET A 131 4.01 6.30 4.00
N ARG A 132 3.51 7.55 4.02
CA ARG A 132 3.40 8.40 2.81
C ARG A 132 4.75 8.71 2.20
N VAL A 133 5.73 9.10 3.04
CA VAL A 133 7.12 9.32 2.59
C VAL A 133 7.71 8.06 1.99
N LEU A 134 7.49 6.92 2.64
CA LEU A 134 7.95 5.61 2.17
C LEU A 134 7.27 5.21 0.85
N GLY A 135 5.95 5.41 0.73
CA GLY A 135 5.18 5.16 -0.50
C GLY A 135 5.70 5.98 -1.68
N ARG A 136 6.04 7.26 -1.46
CA ARG A 136 6.71 8.08 -2.46
C ARG A 136 8.07 7.48 -2.86
N TRP A 137 8.86 7.02 -1.89
CA TRP A 137 10.15 6.38 -2.16
C TRP A 137 9.99 5.09 -2.98
N MET A 138 8.97 4.30 -2.65
CA MET A 138 8.59 3.09 -3.39
C MET A 138 7.87 3.39 -4.72
N ARG A 139 7.73 4.68 -5.11
CA ARG A 139 7.14 5.16 -6.37
C ARG A 139 5.66 4.81 -6.55
N MET A 140 4.93 4.76 -5.44
CA MET A 140 3.48 4.49 -5.42
C MET A 140 2.68 5.79 -5.50
N PHE A 141 1.45 5.70 -5.98
CA PHE A 141 0.46 6.77 -5.93
C PHE A 141 -0.33 6.67 -4.63
N THR A 142 0.14 7.36 -3.60
CA THR A 142 -0.57 7.41 -2.32
C THR A 142 -1.80 8.29 -2.44
N ILE A 143 -3.00 7.71 -2.20
CA ILE A 143 -4.26 8.45 -2.26
C ILE A 143 -4.31 9.58 -1.21
N PRO A 144 -5.10 10.64 -1.44
CA PRO A 144 -5.21 11.76 -0.50
C PRO A 144 -5.67 11.37 0.90
N ASN A 145 -6.71 10.54 1.00
CA ASN A 145 -7.26 10.12 2.27
C ASN A 145 -6.35 9.14 3.04
N GLN A 146 -6.49 9.17 4.37
CA GLN A 146 -5.78 8.26 5.29
C GLN A 146 -6.61 8.04 6.55
N SER A 147 -6.34 6.96 7.29
CA SER A 147 -6.99 6.68 8.56
C SER A 147 -6.00 6.59 9.70
N SER A 148 -6.36 7.17 10.85
CA SER A 148 -5.65 6.99 12.12
C SER A 148 -6.69 6.70 13.21
N VAL A 149 -6.62 5.49 13.79
CA VAL A 149 -7.55 5.00 14.81
C VAL A 149 -6.89 5.09 16.18
N PRO A 150 -7.23 6.12 17.00
CA PRO A 150 -6.73 6.26 18.37
C PRO A 150 -7.45 5.29 19.30
N LYS A 151 -6.85 5.00 20.45
CA LYS A 151 -7.44 4.11 21.46
C LYS A 151 -8.07 2.86 20.84
N ALA A 152 -7.34 2.23 19.91
CA ALA A 152 -7.87 1.16 19.07
C ALA A 152 -8.55 0.02 19.84
N TYR A 153 -8.17 -0.18 21.11
CA TYR A 153 -8.80 -1.16 22.01
C TYR A 153 -10.29 -0.87 22.33
N LEU A 154 -10.77 0.35 22.08
CA LEU A 154 -12.18 0.73 22.23
C LEU A 154 -12.99 0.55 20.95
N GLU A 155 -12.31 0.54 19.80
CA GLU A 155 -12.93 0.59 18.47
C GLU A 155 -13.29 -0.80 17.90
N PHE A 156 -12.83 -1.88 18.54
CA PHE A 156 -13.11 -3.25 18.10
C PHE A 156 -13.87 -4.02 19.16
N ASP A 157 -14.80 -4.87 18.73
CA ASP A 157 -15.52 -5.80 19.58
C ASP A 157 -14.68 -7.08 19.85
N GLU A 158 -15.26 -8.01 20.63
CA GLU A 158 -14.60 -9.29 20.98
C GLU A 158 -14.40 -10.19 19.75
N ALA A 159 -15.30 -10.11 18.77
CA ALA A 159 -15.22 -10.82 17.51
C ALA A 159 -14.19 -10.20 16.52
N GLY A 160 -13.57 -9.06 16.91
CA GLY A 160 -12.57 -8.39 16.08
C GLY A 160 -13.15 -7.49 14.98
N ARG A 161 -14.48 -7.20 15.04
CA ARG A 161 -15.12 -6.28 14.11
C ARG A 161 -15.01 -4.85 14.62
N MET A 162 -14.77 -3.92 13.69
CA MET A 162 -14.76 -2.51 14.03
C MET A 162 -16.18 -2.03 14.34
N LYS A 163 -16.34 -1.30 15.45
CA LYS A 163 -17.63 -0.75 15.88
C LYS A 163 -18.00 0.45 15.02
N PRO A 164 -19.31 0.73 14.85
CA PRO A 164 -19.75 1.99 14.24
C PRO A 164 -19.17 3.20 14.98
N SER A 165 -18.44 4.03 14.28
CA SER A 165 -17.79 5.23 14.82
C SER A 165 -17.31 6.14 13.69
N PRO A 166 -17.01 7.43 13.96
CA PRO A 166 -16.38 8.29 12.96
C PRO A 166 -15.04 7.77 12.41
N PHE A 167 -14.36 6.90 13.17
CA PHE A 167 -13.14 6.24 12.70
C PHE A 167 -13.45 5.13 11.72
N TYR A 168 -14.53 4.37 11.94
CA TYR A 168 -15.03 3.39 10.98
C TYR A 168 -15.43 4.07 9.66
N ASP A 169 -16.22 5.14 9.73
CA ASP A 169 -16.64 5.90 8.55
C ASP A 169 -15.43 6.38 7.74
N ARG A 170 -14.38 6.83 8.43
CA ARG A 170 -13.12 7.21 7.78
C ARG A 170 -12.43 6.04 7.08
N VAL A 171 -12.47 4.84 7.64
CA VAL A 171 -11.92 3.64 6.97
C VAL A 171 -12.72 3.31 5.71
N VAL A 172 -14.04 3.43 5.76
CA VAL A 172 -14.93 3.27 4.60
C VAL A 172 -14.53 4.23 3.48
N ASP A 173 -14.42 5.54 3.79
CA ASP A 173 -14.01 6.57 2.83
C ASP A 173 -12.67 6.24 2.16
N VAL A 174 -11.67 5.83 2.98
CA VAL A 174 -10.31 5.51 2.48
C VAL A 174 -10.34 4.30 1.55
N MET A 175 -11.10 3.26 1.87
CA MET A 175 -11.18 2.05 1.03
C MET A 175 -11.95 2.31 -0.26
N GLU A 176 -13.04 3.06 -0.21
CA GLU A 176 -13.78 3.47 -1.39
C GLU A 176 -12.91 4.31 -2.33
N GLU A 177 -12.19 5.29 -1.79
CA GLU A 177 -11.26 6.13 -2.54
C GLU A 177 -10.14 5.31 -3.18
N LEU A 178 -9.56 4.34 -2.46
CA LEU A 178 -8.52 3.45 -3.00
C LEU A 178 -9.02 2.68 -4.21
N VAL A 179 -10.22 2.10 -4.14
CA VAL A 179 -10.80 1.37 -5.28
C VAL A 179 -11.00 2.29 -6.48
N LYS A 180 -11.54 3.50 -6.28
CA LYS A 180 -11.73 4.51 -7.34
C LYS A 180 -10.40 4.87 -8.01
N PHE A 181 -9.37 5.20 -7.22
CA PHE A 181 -8.04 5.52 -7.76
C PHE A 181 -7.40 4.32 -8.47
N THR A 182 -7.53 3.11 -7.92
CA THR A 182 -6.97 1.91 -8.58
C THR A 182 -7.63 1.68 -9.93
N LEU A 183 -8.94 1.78 -10.03
CA LEU A 183 -9.68 1.65 -11.30
C LEU A 183 -9.31 2.72 -12.33
N LEU A 184 -9.00 3.95 -11.88
CA LEU A 184 -8.59 5.04 -12.77
C LEU A 184 -7.17 4.87 -13.30
N LEU A 185 -6.26 4.33 -12.49
CA LEU A 185 -4.82 4.35 -12.78
C LEU A 185 -4.28 3.03 -13.34
N ARG A 186 -4.88 1.88 -12.99
CA ARG A 186 -4.34 0.56 -13.38
C ARG A 186 -4.18 0.38 -14.89
N ASP A 187 -5.14 0.84 -15.68
CA ASP A 187 -5.12 0.75 -17.14
C ASP A 187 -4.21 1.82 -17.79
N ARG A 188 -3.60 2.70 -16.97
CA ARG A 188 -2.67 3.75 -17.37
C ARG A 188 -1.30 3.62 -16.72
N ALA A 189 -1.06 2.52 -16.00
CA ALA A 189 0.17 2.34 -15.22
C ALA A 189 1.42 2.50 -16.09
N ASP A 190 1.48 1.86 -17.25
CA ASP A 190 2.61 1.93 -18.17
C ASP A 190 2.88 3.36 -18.64
N TYR A 191 1.82 4.11 -18.99
CA TYR A 191 1.97 5.52 -19.37
C TYR A 191 2.47 6.39 -18.22
N LEU A 192 1.99 6.14 -16.99
CA LEU A 192 2.34 6.94 -15.80
C LEU A 192 3.77 6.67 -15.32
N VAL A 193 4.31 5.49 -15.58
CA VAL A 193 5.67 5.11 -15.16
C VAL A 193 6.71 5.32 -16.25
N ASP A 194 6.29 5.59 -17.48
CA ASP A 194 7.19 5.91 -18.60
C ASP A 194 7.97 7.20 -18.31
N ARG A 195 9.30 7.11 -18.28
CA ARG A 195 10.17 8.21 -17.89
C ARG A 195 11.16 8.54 -18.98
N TYR A 196 11.39 9.82 -19.14
CA TYR A 196 12.45 10.33 -20.01
C TYR A 196 13.81 9.67 -19.75
N SER A 197 14.24 9.62 -18.49
CA SER A 197 15.54 9.03 -18.12
C SER A 197 15.68 7.53 -18.41
N GLU A 198 14.56 6.82 -18.56
CA GLU A 198 14.52 5.39 -18.84
C GLU A 198 14.39 5.07 -20.33
N ARG A 199 13.82 6.00 -21.10
CA ARG A 199 13.75 5.91 -22.56
C ARG A 199 15.08 6.24 -23.27
N LYS A 200 16.04 6.76 -22.54
CA LYS A 200 17.31 7.23 -23.07
C LYS A 200 17.15 8.25 -24.22
N GLU A 201 16.12 9.09 -24.14
CA GLU A 201 15.89 10.17 -25.09
C GLU A 201 17.05 11.15 -25.04
N SER A 202 17.60 11.54 -26.19
CA SER A 202 18.65 12.54 -26.26
C SER A 202 18.17 13.92 -25.81
N ALA A 203 19.07 14.78 -25.34
CA ALA A 203 18.73 16.14 -24.96
C ALA A 203 18.11 16.93 -26.10
N GLU A 204 18.53 16.65 -27.35
CA GLU A 204 18.01 17.28 -28.56
C GLU A 204 16.56 16.82 -28.84
N GLU A 205 16.29 15.53 -28.73
CA GLU A 205 14.92 14.97 -28.88
C GLU A 205 13.98 15.50 -27.82
N LEU A 206 14.43 15.56 -26.54
CA LEU A 206 13.68 16.18 -25.48
C LEU A 206 13.34 17.62 -25.78
N SER A 207 14.34 18.40 -26.23
CA SER A 207 14.17 19.82 -26.55
C SER A 207 13.14 20.03 -27.67
N LYS A 208 13.20 19.23 -28.74
CA LYS A 208 12.18 19.24 -29.79
C LYS A 208 10.78 18.96 -29.26
N ARG A 209 10.64 17.94 -28.43
CA ARG A 209 9.35 17.55 -27.83
C ARG A 209 8.77 18.61 -26.89
N VAL A 210 9.63 19.29 -26.11
CA VAL A 210 9.20 20.37 -25.19
C VAL A 210 8.79 21.60 -25.99
N ASN A 211 9.55 21.99 -26.99
CA ASN A 211 9.27 23.18 -27.81
C ASN A 211 8.00 23.03 -28.68
N GLN A 212 7.65 21.82 -29.08
CA GLN A 212 6.38 21.55 -29.78
C GLN A 212 5.12 21.83 -28.97
N ARG A 213 5.23 22.03 -27.64
CA ARG A 213 4.12 22.39 -26.75
C ARG A 213 4.01 23.88 -26.48
N SER A 214 4.83 24.68 -27.12
CA SER A 214 4.89 26.14 -26.92
C SER A 214 4.08 26.88 -27.98
N ILE A 215 2.84 26.42 -28.24
CA ILE A 215 1.86 27.15 -29.07
C ILE A 215 0.55 27.24 -28.28
#